data_258524a0f5783c1f157c236230acaeeb
#
_entry.id   258524a0f5783c1f157c236230acaeeb
#
_cell.length_a   1.000
_cell.length_b   1.000
_cell.length_c   1.000
_cell.angle_alpha   90.00
_cell.angle_beta   90.00
_cell.angle_gamma   90.00
#
_symmetry.space_group_name_H-M   'P 1'
#
loop_
_entity.id
_entity.type
_entity.pdbx_description
1 polymer ?
#
loop_
_entity_poly.entity_id
_entity_poly.type
_entity_poly.pdbx_seq_one_letter_code
_entity_poly.pdbx_strand_id
1 'polypeptide(L)'
;MESGNLPFLMTELRRPAADDNRLTAAVAPVHKKKGRNIFKAGDKGRFMFIVVKGAVDIKSKGSLLATVGPGDVFGEMALVRPDSLRTADAVAKEDSELIPIHQQKFLQLIKKEPELAIEVIRLFVSRLMEANEKIATGVCLIT
;
A
#
# COMPACT_ATOMS: atom_id res chain seq x y z
N MET A 1 13.37 -0.78 -7.97
CA MET A 1 13.19 -2.23 -7.67
C MET A 1 11.83 -2.67 -8.13
N GLU A 2 11.81 -3.69 -8.89
CA GLU A 2 10.55 -4.26 -9.35
C GLU A 2 9.96 -5.18 -8.29
N SER A 3 8.67 -5.09 -8.13
CA SER A 3 7.92 -6.00 -7.29
C SER A 3 7.40 -7.12 -8.18
N GLY A 4 8.18 -8.18 -8.32
CA GLY A 4 7.93 -9.24 -9.30
C GLY A 4 6.55 -9.86 -9.22
N ASN A 5 5.94 -9.86 -8.03
CA ASN A 5 4.63 -10.46 -7.81
C ASN A 5 3.46 -9.48 -7.80
N LEU A 6 3.69 -8.18 -8.03
CA LEU A 6 2.58 -7.24 -8.13
C LEU A 6 1.63 -7.56 -9.28
N PRO A 7 2.11 -7.94 -10.49
CA PRO A 7 1.19 -8.41 -11.54
C PRO A 7 0.37 -9.62 -11.12
N PHE A 8 0.98 -10.57 -10.41
CA PHE A 8 0.27 -11.74 -9.88
C PHE A 8 -0.80 -11.29 -8.89
N LEU A 9 -0.46 -10.42 -7.94
CA LEU A 9 -1.38 -9.89 -6.94
C LEU A 9 -2.56 -9.20 -7.61
N MET A 10 -2.32 -8.36 -8.61
CA MET A 10 -3.36 -7.67 -9.36
C MET A 10 -4.29 -8.67 -10.05
N THR A 11 -3.73 -9.72 -10.65
CA THR A 11 -4.49 -10.76 -11.32
C THR A 11 -5.37 -11.52 -10.33
N GLU A 12 -4.82 -11.89 -9.18
CA GLU A 12 -5.57 -12.61 -8.14
C GLU A 12 -6.71 -11.77 -7.57
N LEU A 13 -6.49 -10.48 -7.38
CA LEU A 13 -7.52 -9.59 -6.87
C LEU A 13 -8.67 -9.37 -7.86
N ARG A 14 -8.38 -9.43 -9.14
CA ARG A 14 -9.38 -9.25 -10.21
C ARG A 14 -10.08 -10.54 -10.60
N ARG A 15 -9.56 -11.68 -10.15
CA ARG A 15 -10.15 -12.97 -10.48
C ARG A 15 -11.50 -13.12 -9.77
N PRO A 16 -12.55 -13.50 -10.49
CA PRO A 16 -13.82 -13.79 -9.83
C PRO A 16 -13.65 -14.98 -8.88
N ALA A 17 -14.38 -14.94 -7.80
CA ALA A 17 -14.33 -16.00 -6.80
C ALA A 17 -14.81 -17.30 -7.42
N ALA A 18 -13.97 -18.33 -7.34
CA ALA A 18 -14.38 -19.67 -7.71
C ALA A 18 -15.22 -20.31 -6.61
N ASP A 19 -15.02 -19.85 -5.38
CA ASP A 19 -15.72 -20.31 -4.19
C ASP A 19 -16.59 -19.21 -3.63
N ASP A 20 -17.63 -19.58 -2.92
CA ASP A 20 -18.53 -18.64 -2.25
C ASP A 20 -17.88 -18.04 -0.99
N ASN A 21 -16.60 -17.74 -1.05
CA ASN A 21 -15.86 -17.12 0.02
C ASN A 21 -15.72 -15.63 -0.27
N ARG A 22 -16.32 -14.80 0.58
CA ARG A 22 -16.30 -13.35 0.44
C ARG A 22 -14.89 -12.77 0.36
N LEU A 23 -13.92 -13.45 0.99
CA LEU A 23 -12.54 -12.99 1.01
C LEU A 23 -11.82 -13.21 -0.32
N THR A 24 -12.35 -14.09 -1.17
CA THR A 24 -11.79 -14.36 -2.50
C THR A 24 -12.56 -13.65 -3.61
N ALA A 25 -13.63 -12.95 -3.27
CA ALA A 25 -14.39 -12.18 -4.24
C ALA A 25 -13.51 -11.09 -4.88
N ALA A 26 -13.80 -10.78 -6.14
CA ALA A 26 -13.13 -9.68 -6.82
C ALA A 26 -13.35 -8.37 -6.06
N VAL A 27 -12.29 -7.60 -5.90
CA VAL A 27 -12.34 -6.35 -5.14
C VAL A 27 -12.71 -5.19 -6.08
N ALA A 28 -13.74 -4.43 -5.70
CA ALA A 28 -14.14 -3.25 -6.46
C ALA A 28 -13.11 -2.13 -6.23
N PRO A 29 -12.66 -1.45 -7.30
CA PRO A 29 -11.76 -0.32 -7.15
C PRO A 29 -12.43 0.84 -6.40
N VAL A 30 -11.63 1.60 -5.67
CA VAL A 30 -12.04 2.83 -5.01
C VAL A 30 -11.50 4.00 -5.82
N HIS A 31 -12.35 4.99 -6.08
CA HIS A 31 -11.95 6.21 -6.80
C HIS A 31 -11.82 7.35 -5.81
N LYS A 32 -10.71 8.08 -5.87
CA LYS A 32 -10.46 9.25 -5.05
C LYS A 32 -10.10 10.43 -5.93
N LYS A 33 -10.82 11.52 -5.75
CA LYS A 33 -10.53 12.77 -6.45
C LYS A 33 -9.29 13.44 -5.89
N LYS A 34 -8.60 14.17 -6.73
CA LYS A 34 -7.45 14.99 -6.33
C LYS A 34 -7.74 15.78 -5.04
N GLY A 35 -6.81 15.73 -4.11
CA GLY A 35 -6.90 16.44 -2.84
C GLY A 35 -7.66 15.73 -1.73
N ARG A 36 -8.32 14.61 -2.04
CA ARG A 36 -9.05 13.85 -1.02
C ARG A 36 -8.12 12.93 -0.25
N ASN A 37 -8.36 12.82 1.05
CA ASN A 37 -7.62 11.88 1.89
C ASN A 37 -8.14 10.47 1.66
N ILE A 38 -7.22 9.52 1.54
CA ILE A 38 -7.53 8.10 1.59
C ILE A 38 -7.61 7.68 3.06
N PHE A 39 -6.66 8.14 3.86
CA PHE A 39 -6.68 7.99 5.31
C PHE A 39 -5.79 9.05 5.95
N LYS A 40 -5.91 9.18 7.27
CA LYS A 40 -5.11 10.11 8.07
C LYS A 40 -4.34 9.38 9.15
N ALA A 41 -3.20 9.93 9.54
CA ALA A 41 -2.43 9.44 10.68
C ALA A 41 -3.31 9.36 11.91
N GLY A 42 -3.20 8.26 12.64
CA GLY A 42 -4.02 8.02 13.82
C GLY A 42 -5.34 7.30 13.56
N ASP A 43 -5.79 7.23 12.31
CA ASP A 43 -6.95 6.42 11.95
C ASP A 43 -6.65 4.95 12.11
N LYS A 44 -7.65 4.15 12.45
CA LYS A 44 -7.53 2.70 12.37
C LYS A 44 -7.72 2.26 10.93
N GLY A 45 -6.88 1.32 10.47
CA GLY A 45 -6.96 0.82 9.11
C GLY A 45 -6.69 -0.66 9.03
N ARG A 46 -7.51 -1.35 8.24
CA ARG A 46 -7.37 -2.79 7.99
C ARG A 46 -7.14 -3.09 6.52
N PHE A 47 -6.89 -2.05 5.74
CA PHE A 47 -6.67 -2.17 4.30
C PHE A 47 -5.31 -1.60 3.94
N MET A 48 -4.63 -2.28 3.02
CA MET A 48 -3.60 -1.67 2.21
C MET A 48 -4.18 -1.36 0.84
N PHE A 49 -3.47 -0.62 0.03
CA PHE A 49 -3.98 -0.19 -1.27
C PHE A 49 -2.94 -0.37 -2.35
N ILE A 50 -3.40 -0.75 -3.53
CA ILE A 50 -2.57 -0.73 -4.75
C ILE A 50 -3.07 0.39 -5.64
N VAL A 51 -2.17 1.23 -6.14
CA VAL A 51 -2.52 2.28 -7.10
C VAL A 51 -2.65 1.65 -8.47
N VAL A 52 -3.84 1.79 -9.08
CA VAL A 52 -4.08 1.37 -10.47
C VAL A 52 -3.81 2.52 -11.41
N LYS A 53 -4.34 3.70 -11.08
CA LYS A 53 -4.16 4.93 -11.84
C LYS A 53 -3.98 6.08 -10.87
N GLY A 54 -3.27 7.12 -11.32
CA GLY A 54 -3.09 8.32 -10.53
C GLY A 54 -1.85 8.30 -9.67
N ALA A 55 -1.88 9.06 -8.59
CA ALA A 55 -0.75 9.16 -7.67
C ALA A 55 -1.26 9.55 -6.29
N VAL A 56 -0.58 9.07 -5.26
CA VAL A 56 -0.94 9.32 -3.87
C VAL A 56 0.29 9.85 -3.13
N ASP A 57 0.12 10.97 -2.43
CA ASP A 57 1.14 11.53 -1.56
C ASP A 57 1.01 10.96 -0.16
N ILE A 58 2.10 10.46 0.37
CA ILE A 58 2.21 10.00 1.75
C ILE A 58 2.90 11.10 2.55
N LYS A 59 2.23 11.62 3.57
CA LYS A 59 2.70 12.76 4.34
C LYS A 59 2.70 12.48 5.83
N SER A 60 3.68 13.02 6.52
CA SER A 60 3.74 12.97 7.98
C SER A 60 3.94 14.39 8.50
N LYS A 61 3.03 14.85 9.35
CA LYS A 61 3.09 16.20 9.94
C LYS A 61 3.28 17.30 8.89
N GLY A 62 2.59 17.16 7.76
CA GLY A 62 2.65 18.11 6.66
C GLY A 62 3.84 17.92 5.71
N SER A 63 4.80 17.08 6.05
CA SER A 63 5.96 16.82 5.20
C SER A 63 5.72 15.64 4.27
N LEU A 64 6.07 15.81 3.02
CA LEU A 64 5.96 14.75 2.01
C LEU A 64 7.02 13.68 2.26
N LEU A 65 6.58 12.44 2.51
CA LEU A 65 7.49 11.30 2.68
C LEU A 65 7.74 10.59 1.36
N ALA A 66 6.71 10.42 0.56
CA ALA A 66 6.80 9.71 -0.71
C ALA A 66 5.60 10.01 -1.58
N THR A 67 5.74 9.84 -2.87
CA THR A 67 4.63 9.81 -3.81
C THR A 67 4.61 8.43 -4.45
N VAL A 68 3.47 7.76 -4.38
CA VAL A 68 3.29 6.42 -4.94
C VAL A 68 2.44 6.49 -6.19
N GLY A 69 2.83 5.75 -7.20
CA GLY A 69 2.17 5.73 -8.50
C GLY A 69 1.65 4.35 -8.88
N PRO A 70 1.20 4.18 -10.15
CA PRO A 70 0.61 2.93 -10.59
C PRO A 70 1.50 1.72 -10.34
N GLY A 71 0.92 0.67 -9.78
CA GLY A 71 1.63 -0.55 -9.41
C GLY A 71 2.23 -0.53 -8.01
N ASP A 72 2.29 0.62 -7.37
CA ASP A 72 2.82 0.75 -6.00
C ASP A 72 1.76 0.40 -4.97
N VAL A 73 2.25 0.00 -3.81
CA VAL A 73 1.43 -0.37 -2.64
C VAL A 73 1.66 0.65 -1.53
N PHE A 74 0.62 0.99 -0.81
CA PHE A 74 0.75 1.85 0.38
C PHE A 74 -0.30 1.47 1.43
N GLY A 75 -0.11 1.97 2.65
CA GLY A 75 -1.02 1.70 3.76
C GLY A 75 -0.79 0.35 4.43
N GLU A 76 0.27 -0.32 4.10
CA GLU A 76 0.63 -1.66 4.59
C GLU A 76 1.03 -1.68 6.06
N MET A 77 1.55 -0.56 6.58
CA MET A 77 2.01 -0.51 7.99
C MET A 77 0.90 -0.84 8.97
N ALA A 78 -0.32 -0.39 8.69
CA ALA A 78 -1.45 -0.65 9.57
C ALA A 78 -1.81 -2.14 9.65
N LEU A 79 -1.44 -2.92 8.64
CA LEU A 79 -1.70 -4.36 8.63
C LEU A 79 -0.77 -5.14 9.54
N VAL A 80 0.44 -4.61 9.77
CA VAL A 80 1.45 -5.30 10.58
C VAL A 80 1.59 -4.73 11.99
N ARG A 81 1.05 -3.54 12.24
CA ARG A 81 1.08 -2.96 13.58
C ARG A 81 0.00 -3.57 14.45
N PRO A 82 0.32 -3.89 15.72
CA PRO A 82 -0.67 -4.45 16.64
C PRO A 82 -1.87 -3.52 16.88
N ASP A 83 -1.66 -2.20 16.85
CA ASP A 83 -2.71 -1.22 17.10
C ASP A 83 -3.52 -0.88 15.83
N SER A 84 -3.08 -1.32 14.65
CA SER A 84 -3.68 -1.02 13.34
C SER A 84 -3.81 0.48 13.06
N LEU A 85 -3.01 1.33 13.69
CA LEU A 85 -3.06 2.76 13.47
C LEU A 85 -2.25 3.17 12.25
N ARG A 86 -2.82 4.13 11.50
CA ARG A 86 -2.11 4.75 10.38
C ARG A 86 -0.96 5.59 10.90
N THR A 87 0.20 5.46 10.25
CA THR A 87 1.41 6.18 10.65
C THR A 87 1.58 7.51 9.91
N ALA A 88 0.81 7.70 8.86
CA ALA A 88 0.91 8.88 8.00
C ALA A 88 -0.43 9.17 7.35
N ASP A 89 -0.53 10.33 6.72
CA ASP A 89 -1.67 10.69 5.88
C ASP A 89 -1.42 10.20 4.46
N ALA A 90 -2.47 9.76 3.77
CA ALA A 90 -2.43 9.47 2.36
C ALA A 90 -3.44 10.35 1.64
N VAL A 91 -2.97 11.14 0.68
CA VAL A 91 -3.77 12.13 -0.03
C VAL A 91 -3.64 11.90 -1.53
N ALA A 92 -4.75 11.87 -2.25
CA ALA A 92 -4.69 11.75 -3.70
C ALA A 92 -4.04 13.00 -4.30
N LYS A 93 -2.89 12.83 -4.93
CA LYS A 93 -2.19 13.91 -5.63
C LYS A 93 -2.92 14.31 -6.92
N GLU A 94 -3.57 13.36 -7.53
CA GLU A 94 -4.43 13.52 -8.69
C GLU A 94 -5.58 12.53 -8.58
N ASP A 95 -6.54 12.59 -9.49
CA ASP A 95 -7.65 11.64 -9.50
C ASP A 95 -7.07 10.22 -9.59
N SER A 96 -7.43 9.37 -8.65
CA SER A 96 -6.79 8.06 -8.48
C SER A 96 -7.80 6.94 -8.40
N GLU A 97 -7.38 5.80 -8.92
CA GLU A 97 -8.09 4.54 -8.79
C GLU A 97 -7.23 3.58 -7.99
N LEU A 98 -7.78 3.05 -6.90
CA LEU A 98 -7.07 2.24 -5.92
C LEU A 98 -7.78 0.91 -5.72
N ILE A 99 -7.02 -0.14 -5.47
CA ILE A 99 -7.57 -1.43 -5.06
C ILE A 99 -7.32 -1.61 -3.57
N PRO A 100 -8.38 -1.64 -2.73
CA PRO A 100 -8.22 -1.93 -1.31
C PRO A 100 -8.03 -3.42 -1.09
N ILE A 101 -7.10 -3.78 -0.22
CA ILE A 101 -6.82 -5.16 0.15
C ILE A 101 -6.97 -5.28 1.65
N HIS A 102 -7.99 -6.01 2.09
CA HIS A 102 -8.19 -6.26 3.50
C HIS A 102 -7.10 -7.17 4.06
N GLN A 103 -6.76 -6.99 5.33
CA GLN A 103 -5.74 -7.78 6.02
C GLN A 103 -5.98 -9.29 5.83
N GLN A 104 -7.21 -9.75 5.99
CA GLN A 104 -7.54 -11.17 5.83
C GLN A 104 -7.33 -11.65 4.40
N LYS A 105 -7.67 -10.81 3.42
CA LYS A 105 -7.42 -11.13 2.01
C LYS A 105 -5.93 -11.24 1.74
N PHE A 106 -5.15 -10.33 2.30
CA PHE A 106 -3.71 -10.35 2.17
C PHE A 106 -3.09 -11.63 2.77
N LEU A 107 -3.56 -12.02 3.96
CA LEU A 107 -3.11 -13.26 4.60
C LEU A 107 -3.46 -14.49 3.76
N GLN A 108 -4.64 -14.53 3.16
CA GLN A 108 -5.02 -15.61 2.26
C GLN A 108 -4.11 -15.68 1.03
N LEU A 109 -3.80 -14.53 0.45
CA LEU A 109 -2.90 -14.47 -0.70
C LEU A 109 -1.50 -14.96 -0.36
N ILE A 110 -1.00 -14.61 0.83
CA ILE A 110 0.30 -15.09 1.32
C ILE A 110 0.27 -16.61 1.52
N LYS A 111 -0.82 -17.16 2.05
CA LYS A 111 -0.94 -18.61 2.24
C LYS A 111 -0.95 -19.35 0.90
N LYS A 112 -1.59 -18.77 -0.11
CA LYS A 112 -1.65 -19.34 -1.45
C LYS A 112 -0.32 -19.21 -2.19
N GLU A 113 0.35 -18.06 -2.02
CA GLU A 113 1.62 -17.73 -2.65
C GLU A 113 2.55 -17.10 -1.61
N PRO A 114 3.28 -17.93 -0.83
CA PRO A 114 4.12 -17.40 0.26
C PRO A 114 5.18 -16.41 -0.20
N GLU A 115 5.58 -16.45 -1.46
CA GLU A 115 6.58 -15.53 -2.00
C GLU A 115 6.10 -14.08 -2.03
N LEU A 116 4.78 -13.85 -1.96
CA LEU A 116 4.25 -12.49 -1.83
C LEU A 116 4.77 -11.78 -0.59
N ALA A 117 4.97 -12.51 0.50
CA ALA A 117 5.53 -11.93 1.71
C ALA A 117 6.93 -11.37 1.46
N ILE A 118 7.74 -12.10 0.69
CA ILE A 118 9.09 -11.66 0.32
C ILE A 118 9.02 -10.40 -0.55
N GLU A 119 8.10 -10.35 -1.51
CA GLU A 119 7.95 -9.19 -2.38
C GLU A 119 7.55 -7.93 -1.61
N VAL A 120 6.65 -8.08 -0.64
CA VAL A 120 6.25 -6.96 0.22
C VAL A 120 7.43 -6.50 1.09
N ILE A 121 8.19 -7.43 1.63
CA ILE A 121 9.39 -7.10 2.42
C ILE A 121 10.41 -6.37 1.54
N ARG A 122 10.63 -6.80 0.31
CA ARG A 122 11.52 -6.10 -0.63
C ARG A 122 11.07 -4.68 -0.90
N LEU A 123 9.77 -4.48 -1.03
CA LEU A 123 9.22 -3.14 -1.22
C LEU A 123 9.54 -2.25 -0.01
N PHE A 124 9.36 -2.75 1.20
CA PHE A 124 9.68 -2.02 2.42
C PHE A 124 11.17 -1.68 2.49
N VAL A 125 12.02 -2.66 2.21
CA VAL A 125 13.48 -2.46 2.22
C VAL A 125 13.86 -1.38 1.21
N SER A 126 13.29 -1.43 0.01
CA SER A 126 13.53 -0.43 -1.02
C SER A 126 13.16 0.98 -0.55
N ARG A 127 11.99 1.14 0.06
CA ARG A 127 11.54 2.43 0.59
C ARG A 127 12.41 2.92 1.73
N LEU A 128 12.83 2.00 2.60
CA LEU A 128 13.72 2.35 3.71
C LEU A 128 15.08 2.81 3.18
N MET A 129 15.62 2.15 2.18
CA MET A 129 16.88 2.54 1.57
C MET A 129 16.79 3.93 0.92
N GLU A 130 15.71 4.21 0.22
CA GLU A 130 15.46 5.54 -0.35
C GLU A 130 15.39 6.62 0.73
N ALA A 131 14.70 6.33 1.84
CA ALA A 131 14.61 7.26 2.95
C ALA A 131 16.00 7.51 3.58
N ASN A 132 16.81 6.49 3.73
CA ASN A 132 18.17 6.62 4.25
C ASN A 132 19.05 7.44 3.31
N GLU A 133 18.93 7.29 2.02
CA GLU A 133 19.66 8.11 1.05
C GLU A 133 19.29 9.59 1.18
N LYS A 134 18.02 9.90 1.29
CA LYS A 134 17.55 11.26 1.49
C LYS A 134 18.11 11.86 2.78
N ILE A 135 18.14 11.10 3.84
CA ILE A 135 18.70 11.53 5.12
C ILE A 135 20.21 11.77 4.98
N ALA A 136 20.91 10.86 4.35
CA ALA A 136 22.36 10.96 4.18
C ALA A 136 22.77 12.14 3.32
N THR A 137 21.97 12.50 2.31
CA THR A 137 22.30 13.61 1.40
C THR A 137 21.78 14.95 1.87
N GLY A 138 20.73 14.99 2.65
CA GLY A 138 20.09 16.22 3.07
C GLY A 138 20.29 16.54 4.53
N VAL A 139 19.67 15.77 5.39
CA VAL A 139 19.65 15.99 6.84
C VAL A 139 19.83 14.65 7.52
N CYS A 140 20.92 14.48 8.23
CA CYS A 140 21.16 13.25 8.96
C CYS A 140 20.33 13.25 10.26
N LEU A 141 19.19 12.62 10.23
CA LEU A 141 18.29 12.54 11.38
C LEU A 141 18.43 11.22 12.12
N ILE A 142 18.66 10.15 11.38
CA ILE A 142 18.68 8.79 11.90
C ILE A 142 19.85 8.07 11.27
N THR A 143 20.56 7.39 12.03
CA THR A 143 21.69 6.57 11.55
C THR A 143 21.44 5.11 11.84
#